data_b113384a8f5c1195634554f4d51136c0
#
_entry.id   b113384a8f5c1195634554f4d51136c0
#
_cell.length_a   1.000
_cell.length_b   1.000
_cell.length_c   1.000
_cell.angle_alpha   90.00
_cell.angle_beta   90.00
_cell.angle_gamma   90.00
#
_symmetry.space_group_name_H-M   'P 1'
#
loop_
_entity.id
_entity.type
_entity.pdbx_description
1 polymer ?
#
loop_
_entity_poly.entity_id
_entity_poly.type
_entity_poly.pdbx_seq_one_letter_code
_entity_poly.pdbx_strand_id
1 'polypeptide(L)'
;MSGSTAPRRRTRGTASSAPSPPAGLRLDVRTGDAAHAPVHSVTWRLERLGYGAAQQQVPAGVLKTEGARVELARATPRVTEWFQNSPAGLEHGFTLPERPSANPPGEPLRLVMAVTGDLVPEADATGQSLNLRNAAGRAVMSYAKLKVWDATGAELPATMQSAAGSVTLTVSEATARYPLTIDPVFAQQAYVKASVVPHK
;
A
#
# COMPACT_ATOMS: atom_id res chain seq x y z
N MET A 1 69.30 -19.00 -12.24
CA MET A 1 67.97 -19.65 -12.02
C MET A 1 66.98 -18.53 -11.72
N SER A 2 66.28 -18.04 -12.76
CA SER A 2 65.33 -16.90 -12.63
C SER A 2 63.94 -17.45 -12.54
N GLY A 3 63.27 -17.25 -11.39
CA GLY A 3 61.88 -17.59 -11.17
C GLY A 3 60.95 -16.42 -11.54
N SER A 4 60.26 -16.54 -12.64
CA SER A 4 59.25 -15.57 -13.06
C SER A 4 57.90 -15.91 -12.38
N THR A 5 57.43 -15.01 -11.50
CA THR A 5 56.11 -15.11 -10.88
C THR A 5 55.11 -14.29 -11.67
N ALA A 6 54.19 -14.93 -12.36
CA ALA A 6 53.11 -14.29 -13.10
C ALA A 6 52.04 -13.72 -12.12
N PRO A 7 51.44 -12.54 -12.41
CA PRO A 7 50.39 -11.98 -11.53
C PRO A 7 49.07 -12.70 -11.72
N ARG A 8 48.48 -13.13 -10.61
CA ARG A 8 47.10 -13.67 -10.53
C ARG A 8 46.08 -12.60 -10.93
N ARG A 9 45.37 -12.85 -12.00
CA ARG A 9 44.23 -12.06 -12.46
C ARG A 9 43.06 -12.23 -11.46
N ARG A 10 42.76 -11.19 -10.69
CA ARG A 10 41.52 -11.13 -9.88
C ARG A 10 40.33 -10.95 -10.84
N THR A 11 39.52 -11.97 -10.99
CA THR A 11 38.19 -11.85 -11.57
C THR A 11 37.30 -11.07 -10.58
N ARG A 12 36.96 -9.83 -10.95
CA ARG A 12 35.86 -9.12 -10.30
C ARG A 12 34.60 -9.85 -10.68
N GLY A 13 34.05 -10.58 -9.72
CA GLY A 13 32.66 -11.06 -9.77
C GLY A 13 31.75 -9.83 -9.73
N THR A 14 31.06 -9.55 -10.82
CA THR A 14 29.90 -8.65 -10.82
C THR A 14 28.83 -9.33 -9.99
N ALA A 15 28.67 -8.88 -8.75
CA ALA A 15 27.51 -9.23 -7.95
C ALA A 15 26.28 -8.64 -8.66
N SER A 16 25.54 -9.47 -9.37
CA SER A 16 24.21 -9.14 -9.85
C SER A 16 23.34 -9.03 -8.59
N SER A 17 23.08 -7.79 -8.15
CA SER A 17 22.11 -7.57 -7.06
C SER A 17 20.74 -7.95 -7.61
N ALA A 18 20.13 -8.99 -7.04
CA ALA A 18 18.74 -9.31 -7.30
C ALA A 18 17.89 -8.06 -7.03
N PRO A 19 16.86 -7.77 -7.84
CA PRO A 19 15.98 -6.64 -7.59
C PRO A 19 15.36 -6.77 -6.20
N SER A 20 15.32 -5.67 -5.44
CA SER A 20 14.68 -5.67 -4.13
C SER A 20 13.21 -6.05 -4.26
N PRO A 21 12.66 -6.86 -3.34
CA PRO A 21 11.28 -7.31 -3.43
C PRO A 21 10.30 -6.14 -3.32
N PRO A 22 9.12 -6.24 -3.97
CA PRO A 22 8.13 -5.16 -3.98
C PRO A 22 7.50 -4.92 -2.60
N ALA A 23 7.37 -3.67 -2.21
CA ALA A 23 6.89 -3.29 -0.88
C ALA A 23 5.68 -2.36 -0.87
N GLY A 24 5.32 -1.74 -1.98
CA GLY A 24 4.21 -0.80 -2.02
C GLY A 24 3.89 -0.28 -3.42
N LEU A 25 3.04 0.74 -3.45
CA LEU A 25 2.55 1.40 -4.65
C LEU A 25 3.09 2.82 -4.74
N ARG A 26 3.58 3.21 -5.91
CA ARG A 26 3.85 4.60 -6.28
C ARG A 26 2.79 5.07 -7.26
N LEU A 27 2.22 6.23 -6.98
CA LEU A 27 1.30 6.94 -7.85
C LEU A 27 1.97 8.23 -8.35
N ASP A 28 2.03 8.40 -9.65
CA ASP A 28 2.42 9.65 -10.30
C ASP A 28 1.17 10.28 -10.89
N VAL A 29 0.75 11.41 -10.34
CA VAL A 29 -0.51 12.10 -10.63
C VAL A 29 -0.25 13.38 -11.39
N ARG A 30 -0.91 13.57 -12.54
CA ARG A 30 -0.87 14.81 -13.30
C ARG A 30 -2.16 15.61 -13.09
N THR A 31 -2.02 16.90 -12.78
CA THR A 31 -3.15 17.81 -12.62
C THR A 31 -3.22 18.74 -13.82
N GLY A 32 -4.12 18.46 -14.79
CA GLY A 32 -4.33 19.28 -15.99
C GLY A 32 -3.86 18.64 -17.29
N ASP A 33 -4.00 19.37 -18.42
CA ASP A 33 -3.70 18.88 -19.76
C ASP A 33 -2.22 18.53 -19.95
N ALA A 34 -2.06 17.40 -20.29
CA ALA A 34 -1.07 16.36 -20.49
C ALA A 34 0.43 16.72 -20.52
N ALA A 35 0.91 17.66 -21.28
CA ALA A 35 2.35 17.72 -21.61
C ALA A 35 3.20 18.51 -20.61
N HIS A 36 2.64 19.47 -19.90
CA HIS A 36 3.38 20.42 -19.03
C HIS A 36 2.79 20.56 -17.63
N ALA A 37 1.80 19.74 -17.27
CA ALA A 37 1.20 19.78 -15.94
C ALA A 37 2.15 19.26 -14.87
N PRO A 38 2.15 19.84 -13.66
CA PRO A 38 2.94 19.30 -12.54
C PRO A 38 2.61 17.83 -12.28
N VAL A 39 3.64 17.02 -12.15
CA VAL A 39 3.51 15.63 -11.73
C VAL A 39 3.76 15.58 -10.23
N HIS A 40 2.76 15.13 -9.48
CA HIS A 40 2.91 14.84 -8.07
C HIS A 40 3.15 13.35 -7.88
N SER A 41 4.08 13.00 -7.02
CA SER A 41 4.39 11.62 -6.71
C SER A 41 4.07 11.30 -5.26
N VAL A 42 3.40 10.18 -5.03
CA VAL A 42 3.14 9.67 -3.69
C VAL A 42 3.38 8.17 -3.65
N THR A 43 4.01 7.69 -2.58
CA THR A 43 4.26 6.27 -2.34
C THR A 43 3.49 5.81 -1.11
N TRP A 44 2.78 4.70 -1.26
CA TRP A 44 2.01 4.01 -0.22
C TRP A 44 2.66 2.68 0.09
N ARG A 45 2.79 2.38 1.38
CA ARG A 45 3.33 1.12 1.84
C ARG A 45 2.57 0.65 3.06
N LEU A 46 1.99 -0.55 3.02
CA LEU A 46 1.46 -1.19 4.21
C LEU A 46 2.63 -1.55 5.13
N GLU A 47 2.71 -0.89 6.30
CA GLU A 47 3.81 -1.05 7.26
C GLU A 47 3.46 -1.96 8.43
N ARG A 48 2.24 -1.83 8.95
CA ARG A 48 1.81 -2.57 10.12
C ARG A 48 0.38 -3.06 9.98
N LEU A 49 0.11 -4.20 10.56
CA LEU A 49 -1.20 -4.85 10.58
C LEU A 49 -1.42 -5.54 11.93
N GLY A 50 -2.60 -5.36 12.52
CA GLY A 50 -2.98 -6.02 13.78
C GLY A 50 -3.73 -5.09 14.73
N TYR A 51 -3.65 -5.34 16.03
CA TYR A 51 -4.45 -4.73 17.07
C TYR A 51 -3.62 -3.96 18.07
N GLY A 52 -4.10 -2.79 18.49
CA GLY A 52 -3.50 -1.98 19.56
C GLY A 52 -1.99 -1.83 19.42
N ALA A 53 -1.26 -2.19 20.47
CA ALA A 53 0.22 -2.19 20.51
C ALA A 53 0.84 -3.45 19.88
N ALA A 54 0.05 -4.52 19.64
CA ALA A 54 0.52 -5.79 19.09
C ALA A 54 0.48 -5.86 17.56
N GLN A 55 0.55 -4.72 16.87
CA GLN A 55 0.64 -4.67 15.41
C GLN A 55 1.96 -5.27 14.93
N GLN A 56 1.87 -6.12 13.92
CA GLN A 56 3.01 -6.75 13.28
C GLN A 56 3.53 -5.88 12.14
N GLN A 57 4.85 -5.84 11.96
CA GLN A 57 5.49 -5.27 10.77
C GLN A 57 5.11 -6.09 9.54
N VAL A 58 4.82 -5.41 8.45
CA VAL A 58 4.46 -6.04 7.18
C VAL A 58 5.67 -6.03 6.26
N PRO A 59 6.25 -7.19 5.93
CA PRO A 59 7.41 -7.27 5.05
C PRO A 59 7.04 -6.98 3.59
N ALA A 60 8.05 -6.94 2.74
CA ALA A 60 7.85 -6.95 1.30
C ALA A 60 7.05 -8.18 0.85
N GLY A 61 6.27 -8.01 -0.20
CA GLY A 61 5.40 -9.05 -0.74
C GLY A 61 5.99 -9.77 -1.94
N VAL A 62 5.37 -10.88 -2.31
CA VAL A 62 5.59 -11.55 -3.59
C VAL A 62 4.63 -10.95 -4.60
N LEU A 63 5.18 -10.40 -5.68
CA LEU A 63 4.40 -9.80 -6.76
C LEU A 63 3.75 -10.87 -7.62
N LYS A 64 2.46 -10.72 -7.87
CA LYS A 64 1.69 -11.48 -8.86
C LYS A 64 0.91 -10.50 -9.73
N THR A 65 0.73 -10.86 -10.99
CA THR A 65 -0.06 -10.07 -11.95
C THR A 65 -1.03 -11.00 -12.67
N GLU A 66 -2.29 -10.59 -12.74
CA GLU A 66 -3.32 -11.31 -13.46
C GLU A 66 -4.26 -10.31 -14.16
N GLY A 67 -4.15 -10.21 -15.47
CA GLY A 67 -4.87 -9.21 -16.25
C GLY A 67 -4.59 -7.78 -15.77
N ALA A 68 -5.64 -7.07 -15.37
CA ALA A 68 -5.57 -5.70 -14.85
C ALA A 68 -5.33 -5.63 -13.33
N ARG A 69 -5.15 -6.78 -12.68
CA ARG A 69 -4.94 -6.89 -11.24
C ARG A 69 -3.49 -7.19 -10.91
N VAL A 70 -2.95 -6.45 -9.96
CA VAL A 70 -1.61 -6.63 -9.39
C VAL A 70 -1.75 -6.94 -7.91
N GLU A 71 -1.03 -7.93 -7.42
CA GLU A 71 -1.08 -8.38 -6.03
C GLU A 71 0.30 -8.43 -5.39
N LEU A 72 0.36 -8.06 -4.12
CA LEU A 72 1.50 -8.22 -3.22
C LEU A 72 1.10 -9.19 -2.10
N ALA A 73 1.44 -10.46 -2.26
CA ALA A 73 1.11 -11.48 -1.27
C ALA A 73 2.18 -11.57 -0.18
N ARG A 74 1.76 -11.60 1.08
CA ARG A 74 2.64 -11.71 2.26
C ARG A 74 2.20 -12.86 3.15
N ALA A 75 3.17 -13.56 3.71
CA ALA A 75 2.92 -14.76 4.52
C ALA A 75 2.78 -14.48 6.02
N THR A 76 3.44 -13.41 6.53
CA THR A 76 3.42 -13.07 7.96
C THR A 76 3.56 -11.55 8.14
N PRO A 77 2.50 -10.85 8.60
CA PRO A 77 1.14 -11.33 8.71
C PRO A 77 0.56 -11.72 7.35
N ARG A 78 -0.36 -12.68 7.33
CA ARG A 78 -0.94 -13.18 6.08
C ARG A 78 -1.93 -12.17 5.52
N VAL A 79 -1.53 -11.48 4.46
CA VAL A 79 -2.34 -10.46 3.77
C VAL A 79 -1.95 -10.38 2.29
N THR A 80 -2.93 -10.24 1.44
CA THR A 80 -2.74 -9.88 0.03
C THR A 80 -3.22 -8.46 -0.19
N GLU A 81 -2.30 -7.55 -0.48
CA GLU A 81 -2.58 -6.21 -0.96
C GLU A 81 -2.73 -6.25 -2.47
N TRP A 82 -3.77 -5.66 -3.02
CA TRP A 82 -4.03 -5.73 -4.45
C TRP A 82 -4.48 -4.40 -5.03
N PHE A 83 -4.20 -4.22 -6.31
CA PHE A 83 -4.50 -3.02 -7.07
C PHE A 83 -5.21 -3.43 -8.36
N GLN A 84 -6.29 -2.73 -8.69
CA GLN A 84 -7.07 -3.00 -9.90
C GLN A 84 -7.62 -1.71 -10.48
N ASN A 85 -7.42 -1.49 -11.78
CA ASN A 85 -8.08 -0.39 -12.47
C ASN A 85 -9.56 -0.70 -12.67
N SER A 86 -10.41 0.26 -12.32
CA SER A 86 -11.86 0.20 -12.53
C SER A 86 -12.38 1.54 -13.06
N PRO A 87 -13.64 1.60 -13.53
CA PRO A 87 -14.27 2.86 -13.91
C PRO A 87 -14.37 3.88 -12.76
N ALA A 88 -14.31 3.43 -11.51
CA ALA A 88 -14.34 4.28 -10.32
C ALA A 88 -12.97 4.87 -9.96
N GLY A 89 -11.88 4.37 -10.54
CA GLY A 89 -10.50 4.75 -10.27
C GLY A 89 -9.59 3.53 -10.07
N LEU A 90 -8.51 3.70 -9.34
CA LEU A 90 -7.63 2.62 -8.93
C LEU A 90 -8.10 2.07 -7.58
N GLU A 91 -8.66 0.88 -7.59
CA GLU A 91 -8.96 0.13 -6.37
C GLU A 91 -7.65 -0.30 -5.70
N HIS A 92 -7.59 -0.13 -4.39
CA HIS A 92 -6.45 -0.51 -3.55
C HIS A 92 -6.97 -1.36 -2.41
N GLY A 93 -7.02 -2.65 -2.62
CA GLY A 93 -7.67 -3.54 -1.67
C GLY A 93 -6.72 -4.41 -0.88
N PHE A 94 -7.28 -4.99 0.19
CA PHE A 94 -6.60 -5.94 1.04
C PHE A 94 -7.50 -7.15 1.28
N THR A 95 -6.94 -8.34 1.14
CA THR A 95 -7.61 -9.59 1.53
C THR A 95 -6.85 -10.22 2.67
N LEU A 96 -7.53 -10.41 3.79
CA LEU A 96 -7.01 -11.10 4.95
C LEU A 96 -7.70 -12.47 5.03
N PRO A 97 -7.00 -13.57 4.74
CA PRO A 97 -7.61 -14.91 4.76
C PRO A 97 -7.93 -15.40 6.16
N GLU A 98 -7.27 -14.86 7.17
CA GLU A 98 -7.43 -15.21 8.57
C GLU A 98 -7.14 -14.00 9.46
N ARG A 99 -7.52 -14.09 10.72
CA ARG A 99 -7.22 -13.05 11.73
C ARG A 99 -5.71 -12.98 11.95
N PRO A 100 -5.08 -11.78 11.84
CA PRO A 100 -3.61 -11.67 11.86
C PRO A 100 -2.98 -12.05 13.21
N SER A 101 -3.73 -11.98 14.31
CA SER A 101 -3.30 -12.44 15.65
C SER A 101 -4.54 -12.60 16.54
N ALA A 102 -4.35 -13.03 17.79
CA ALA A 102 -5.43 -13.01 18.76
C ALA A 102 -5.93 -11.57 18.94
N ASN A 103 -7.24 -11.37 18.73
CA ASN A 103 -7.88 -10.07 18.93
C ASN A 103 -8.10 -9.80 20.42
N PRO A 104 -7.45 -8.79 21.01
CA PRO A 104 -7.79 -8.35 22.35
C PRO A 104 -9.26 -7.85 22.39
N PRO A 105 -10.03 -8.14 23.44
CA PRO A 105 -11.41 -7.70 23.52
C PRO A 105 -11.57 -6.19 23.31
N GLY A 106 -12.43 -5.82 22.36
CA GLY A 106 -12.74 -4.41 22.05
C GLY A 106 -11.73 -3.67 21.16
N GLU A 107 -10.63 -4.29 20.78
CA GLU A 107 -9.65 -3.65 19.89
C GLU A 107 -10.03 -3.83 18.40
N PRO A 108 -10.12 -2.76 17.62
CA PRO A 108 -10.37 -2.86 16.19
C PRO A 108 -9.09 -3.27 15.45
N LEU A 109 -9.27 -3.96 14.32
CA LEU A 109 -8.19 -4.24 13.38
C LEU A 109 -7.68 -2.95 12.75
N ARG A 110 -6.37 -2.78 12.68
CA ARG A 110 -5.72 -1.61 12.06
C ARG A 110 -4.75 -2.04 10.98
N LEU A 111 -4.84 -1.35 9.84
CA LEU A 111 -3.88 -1.38 8.75
C LEU A 111 -3.22 -0.01 8.71
N VAL A 112 -1.92 0.06 8.98
CA VAL A 112 -1.16 1.32 8.98
C VAL A 112 -0.29 1.36 7.74
N MET A 113 -0.50 2.39 6.92
CA MET A 113 0.25 2.64 5.71
C MET A 113 1.15 3.86 5.88
N ALA A 114 2.43 3.75 5.53
CA ALA A 114 3.28 4.91 5.31
C ALA A 114 2.93 5.57 3.98
N VAL A 115 2.87 6.90 4.01
CA VAL A 115 2.61 7.73 2.83
C VAL A 115 3.74 8.75 2.72
N THR A 116 4.49 8.70 1.63
CA THR A 116 5.64 9.57 1.39
C THR A 116 5.58 10.18 -0.01
N GLY A 117 6.17 11.36 -0.20
CA GLY A 117 6.20 12.07 -1.49
C GLY A 117 5.66 13.49 -1.39
N ASP A 118 5.12 14.01 -2.48
CA ASP A 118 4.73 15.42 -2.64
C ASP A 118 3.30 15.71 -2.15
N LEU A 119 2.55 14.67 -1.79
CA LEU A 119 1.15 14.81 -1.37
C LEU A 119 0.98 14.39 0.08
N VAL A 120 0.21 15.16 0.82
CA VAL A 120 -0.09 14.92 2.23
C VAL A 120 -1.53 14.42 2.37
N PRO A 121 -1.77 13.28 3.03
CA PRO A 121 -3.12 12.78 3.28
C PRO A 121 -3.80 13.58 4.40
N GLU A 122 -5.04 13.96 4.18
CA GLU A 122 -5.91 14.64 5.14
C GLU A 122 -7.28 13.97 5.16
N ALA A 123 -7.59 13.26 6.24
CA ALA A 123 -8.86 12.59 6.42
C ALA A 123 -9.98 13.60 6.71
N ASP A 124 -11.18 13.33 6.21
CA ASP A 124 -12.37 14.09 6.58
C ASP A 124 -12.81 13.80 8.01
N ALA A 125 -13.72 14.62 8.52
CA ALA A 125 -14.22 14.50 9.90
C ALA A 125 -15.01 13.21 10.15
N THR A 126 -15.51 12.55 9.10
CA THR A 126 -16.27 11.30 9.20
C THR A 126 -15.39 10.06 9.13
N GLY A 127 -14.16 10.21 8.68
CA GLY A 127 -13.24 9.10 8.44
C GLY A 127 -13.66 8.20 7.26
N GLN A 128 -14.49 8.69 6.34
CA GLN A 128 -14.94 7.92 5.18
C GLN A 128 -14.14 8.23 3.92
N SER A 129 -13.43 9.34 3.92
CA SER A 129 -12.52 9.70 2.83
C SER A 129 -11.32 10.49 3.32
N LEU A 130 -10.28 10.56 2.51
CA LEU A 130 -9.20 11.49 2.68
C LEU A 130 -8.81 12.12 1.33
N ASN A 131 -8.33 13.35 1.41
CA ASN A 131 -7.77 14.07 0.29
C ASN A 131 -6.25 14.05 0.34
N LEU A 132 -5.62 13.82 -0.78
CA LEU A 132 -4.18 13.99 -0.97
C LEU A 132 -3.94 15.42 -1.47
N ARG A 133 -3.32 16.26 -0.62
CA ARG A 133 -3.09 17.67 -0.89
C ARG A 133 -1.64 17.93 -1.26
N ASN A 134 -1.44 18.82 -2.21
CA ASN A 134 -0.10 19.33 -2.53
C ASN A 134 0.33 20.45 -1.55
N ALA A 135 1.57 20.93 -1.69
CA ALA A 135 2.13 22.00 -0.84
C ALA A 135 1.32 23.31 -0.86
N ALA A 136 0.52 23.58 -1.89
CA ALA A 136 -0.37 24.71 -1.96
C ALA A 136 -1.75 24.45 -1.30
N GLY A 137 -1.94 23.32 -0.62
CA GLY A 137 -3.19 22.93 0.04
C GLY A 137 -4.29 22.45 -0.91
N ARG A 138 -4.02 22.36 -2.22
CA ARG A 138 -5.01 21.91 -3.20
C ARG A 138 -5.13 20.39 -3.16
N ALA A 139 -6.36 19.87 -3.08
CA ALA A 139 -6.64 18.46 -3.25
C ALA A 139 -6.34 18.03 -4.70
N VAL A 140 -5.48 17.04 -4.85
CA VAL A 140 -5.02 16.49 -6.13
C VAL A 140 -5.73 15.17 -6.44
N MET A 141 -5.98 14.38 -5.40
CA MET A 141 -6.55 13.05 -5.48
C MET A 141 -7.36 12.78 -4.21
N SER A 142 -8.33 11.91 -4.27
CA SER A 142 -9.02 11.37 -3.09
C SER A 142 -8.76 9.88 -2.93
N TYR A 143 -8.78 9.43 -1.68
CA TYR A 143 -8.81 8.03 -1.29
C TYR A 143 -10.07 7.82 -0.46
N ALA A 144 -11.05 7.13 -1.03
CA ALA A 144 -12.42 7.14 -0.53
C ALA A 144 -13.13 5.81 -0.80
N LYS A 145 -14.43 5.78 -0.57
CA LYS A 145 -15.30 4.60 -0.82
C LYS A 145 -14.83 3.35 -0.07
N LEU A 146 -14.24 3.55 1.13
CA LEU A 146 -13.85 2.42 1.96
C LEU A 146 -15.04 1.53 2.24
N LYS A 147 -14.96 0.30 1.74
CA LYS A 147 -15.90 -0.77 2.06
C LYS A 147 -15.13 -1.95 2.62
N VAL A 148 -15.73 -2.59 3.60
CA VAL A 148 -15.18 -3.79 4.21
C VAL A 148 -16.28 -4.80 4.36
N TRP A 149 -16.05 -6.03 3.92
CA TRP A 149 -16.99 -7.13 4.11
C TRP A 149 -16.29 -8.42 4.50
N ASP A 150 -17.01 -9.24 5.17
CA ASP A 150 -16.57 -10.55 5.61
C ASP A 150 -16.93 -11.66 4.60
N ALA A 151 -16.57 -12.92 4.90
CA ALA A 151 -16.84 -14.08 4.06
C ALA A 151 -18.34 -14.35 3.83
N THR A 152 -19.23 -13.78 4.63
CA THR A 152 -20.68 -13.91 4.45
C THR A 152 -21.28 -12.80 3.58
N GLY A 153 -20.46 -11.81 3.21
CA GLY A 153 -20.88 -10.59 2.53
C GLY A 153 -21.46 -9.53 3.48
N ALA A 154 -21.36 -9.71 4.80
CA ALA A 154 -21.75 -8.72 5.78
C ALA A 154 -20.78 -7.53 5.75
N GLU A 155 -21.30 -6.30 5.57
CA GLU A 155 -20.51 -5.08 5.62
C GLU A 155 -20.10 -4.76 7.06
N LEU A 156 -18.83 -4.41 7.25
CA LEU A 156 -18.24 -4.11 8.54
C LEU A 156 -17.98 -2.60 8.68
N PRO A 157 -18.22 -2.00 9.86
CA PRO A 157 -17.87 -0.61 10.10
C PRO A 157 -16.36 -0.39 9.99
N ALA A 158 -15.98 0.62 9.22
CA ALA A 158 -14.58 0.98 9.02
C ALA A 158 -14.40 2.49 8.86
N THR A 159 -13.23 2.99 9.26
CA THR A 159 -12.86 4.41 9.14
C THR A 159 -11.41 4.56 8.71
N MET A 160 -11.10 5.74 8.16
CA MET A 160 -9.76 6.20 7.81
C MET A 160 -9.32 7.35 8.72
N GLN A 161 -8.08 7.34 9.12
CA GLN A 161 -7.43 8.43 9.82
C GLN A 161 -6.11 8.76 9.16
N SER A 162 -5.71 10.02 9.19
CA SER A 162 -4.40 10.46 8.72
C SER A 162 -3.61 11.12 9.85
N ALA A 163 -2.32 10.88 9.86
CA ALA A 163 -1.34 11.56 10.67
C ALA A 163 -0.14 11.90 9.78
N ALA A 164 0.84 12.65 10.30
CA ALA A 164 2.01 13.04 9.51
C ALA A 164 2.68 11.83 8.85
N GLY A 165 2.56 11.73 7.51
CA GLY A 165 3.16 10.66 6.72
C GLY A 165 2.52 9.28 6.85
N SER A 166 1.34 9.15 7.45
CA SER A 166 0.66 7.87 7.59
C SER A 166 -0.85 7.95 7.40
N VAL A 167 -1.43 6.82 6.99
CA VAL A 167 -2.89 6.58 6.94
C VAL A 167 -3.18 5.28 7.69
N THR A 168 -4.19 5.32 8.54
CA THR A 168 -4.67 4.14 9.26
C THR A 168 -6.10 3.81 8.84
N LEU A 169 -6.32 2.60 8.34
CA LEU A 169 -7.64 2.01 8.20
C LEU A 169 -7.96 1.26 9.49
N THR A 170 -9.13 1.52 10.06
CA THR A 170 -9.60 0.88 11.28
C THR A 170 -10.89 0.13 10.98
N VAL A 171 -10.95 -1.16 11.32
CA VAL A 171 -12.08 -2.05 11.01
C VAL A 171 -12.62 -2.69 12.29
N SER A 172 -13.92 -2.56 12.52
CA SER A 172 -14.62 -3.24 13.61
C SER A 172 -15.02 -4.66 13.18
N GLU A 173 -14.15 -5.65 13.47
CA GLU A 173 -14.28 -7.00 12.92
C GLU A 173 -14.50 -8.11 13.97
N ALA A 174 -14.85 -7.74 15.21
CA ALA A 174 -14.91 -8.67 16.34
C ALA A 174 -15.76 -9.95 16.07
N THR A 175 -16.86 -9.81 15.33
CA THR A 175 -17.78 -10.90 14.98
C THR A 175 -17.66 -11.39 13.54
N ALA A 176 -16.70 -10.86 12.79
CA ALA A 176 -16.53 -11.14 11.37
C ALA A 176 -16.05 -12.56 11.09
N ARG A 177 -16.47 -13.11 9.97
CA ARG A 177 -15.98 -14.37 9.41
C ARG A 177 -14.94 -14.09 8.33
N TYR A 178 -13.77 -14.68 8.48
CA TYR A 178 -12.69 -14.56 7.50
C TYR A 178 -12.91 -15.48 6.28
N PRO A 179 -12.44 -15.08 5.08
CA PRO A 179 -11.61 -13.93 4.78
C PRO A 179 -12.35 -12.58 4.88
N LEU A 180 -11.59 -11.52 5.21
CA LEU A 180 -12.04 -10.13 5.07
C LEU A 180 -11.55 -9.55 3.76
N THR A 181 -12.38 -8.71 3.14
CA THR A 181 -11.98 -7.84 2.02
C THR A 181 -12.16 -6.38 2.43
N ILE A 182 -11.14 -5.58 2.22
CA ILE A 182 -11.08 -4.14 2.49
C ILE A 182 -10.79 -3.47 1.17
N ASP A 183 -11.65 -2.55 0.70
CA ASP A 183 -11.60 -2.03 -0.66
C ASP A 183 -11.87 -0.53 -0.73
N PRO A 184 -10.88 0.31 -0.43
CA PRO A 184 -10.91 1.73 -0.76
C PRO A 184 -10.44 1.99 -2.19
N VAL A 185 -10.78 3.17 -2.72
CA VAL A 185 -10.52 3.57 -4.10
C VAL A 185 -9.75 4.89 -4.16
N PHE A 186 -8.66 4.93 -4.91
CA PHE A 186 -8.05 6.17 -5.36
C PHE A 186 -8.87 6.72 -6.53
N ALA A 187 -9.58 7.80 -6.29
CA ALA A 187 -10.36 8.50 -7.31
C ALA A 187 -9.72 9.85 -7.63
N GLN A 188 -9.77 10.25 -8.91
CA GLN A 188 -9.16 11.49 -9.38
C GLN A 188 -9.86 12.04 -10.62
N GLN A 189 -9.57 13.33 -10.90
CA GLN A 189 -10.03 14.02 -12.08
C GLN A 189 -8.99 14.11 -13.22
N ALA A 190 -7.84 13.44 -13.07
CA ALA A 190 -6.69 13.55 -13.97
C ALA A 190 -5.98 12.20 -14.17
N TYR A 191 -4.94 12.16 -15.04
CA TYR A 191 -4.17 10.95 -15.33
C TYR A 191 -3.34 10.47 -14.14
N VAL A 192 -3.43 9.18 -13.79
CA VAL A 192 -2.56 8.49 -12.81
C VAL A 192 -1.78 7.38 -13.47
N LYS A 193 -0.49 7.33 -13.18
CA LYS A 193 0.36 6.18 -13.43
C LYS A 193 0.66 5.50 -12.10
N ALA A 194 0.28 4.24 -11.96
CA ALA A 194 0.63 3.41 -10.82
C ALA A 194 1.83 2.53 -11.14
N SER A 195 2.74 2.34 -10.17
CA SER A 195 3.85 1.41 -10.27
C SER A 195 4.18 0.79 -8.91
N VAL A 196 4.55 -0.49 -8.90
CA VAL A 196 4.99 -1.16 -7.67
C VAL A 196 6.43 -0.74 -7.36
N VAL A 197 6.70 -0.39 -6.10
CA VAL A 197 8.02 0.03 -5.64
C VAL A 197 8.73 -1.05 -4.85
N PRO A 198 10.07 -1.18 -4.98
CA PRO A 198 10.84 -2.14 -4.21
C PRO A 198 10.95 -1.76 -2.74
N HIS A 199 11.26 -2.76 -1.91
CA HIS A 199 11.65 -2.55 -0.53
C HIS A 199 13.08 -1.96 -0.49
N LYS A 200 13.27 -0.90 0.29
CA LYS A 200 14.61 -0.32 0.55
C LYS A 200 15.26 -1.02 1.72
#